data_5dac20f7c52097cd93ded29468ab828b
#
_entry.id   5dac20f7c52097cd93ded29468ab828b
#
_cell.length_a   1.000
_cell.length_b   1.000
_cell.length_c   1.000
_cell.angle_alpha   90.00
_cell.angle_beta   90.00
_cell.angle_gamma   90.00
#
_symmetry.space_group_name_H-M   'P 1'
#
loop_
_entity.id
_entity.type
_entity.pdbx_description
1 polymer ?
#
loop_
_entity_poly.entity_id
_entity_poly.type
_entity_poly.pdbx_seq_one_letter_code
_entity_poly.pdbx_strand_id
1 'polypeptide(L)'
;MTRQLFVLTGASRGMGAAMAEQLLAADHHLRCIARHRNDALAAKAQAAAAPCEQWALDLAQPVEAAARLQNWIGSLDAAAYAGATLINNAAALTRIGPIDDCLDAELSAALRVGLEAPLLLTAAFLRATRGWAGPKRVLNISSGLGRRAMAGQASYCAAKAGLDHLTRALALDEAQRPFGAKVVSLAPGVIDTDMQVALCAGDPAGFPEQAHFFSLK
;
A
#
# COMPACT_ATOMS: atom_id res chain seq x y z
N MET A 1 12.24 24.18 -10.06
CA MET A 1 10.85 23.72 -9.92
C MET A 1 10.81 22.76 -8.75
N THR A 2 9.83 22.89 -7.85
CA THR A 2 9.63 21.95 -6.73
C THR A 2 8.93 20.70 -7.23
N ARG A 3 9.33 19.52 -6.72
CA ARG A 3 8.76 18.22 -7.10
C ARG A 3 7.65 17.78 -6.15
N GLN A 4 6.84 16.82 -6.59
CA GLN A 4 5.95 16.06 -5.70
C GLN A 4 6.63 14.72 -5.35
N LEU A 5 6.75 14.42 -4.06
CA LEU A 5 7.25 13.13 -3.59
C LEU A 5 6.12 12.12 -3.51
N PHE A 6 6.31 10.97 -4.13
CA PHE A 6 5.41 9.82 -3.98
C PHE A 6 6.18 8.60 -3.49
N VAL A 7 5.64 7.94 -2.47
CA VAL A 7 6.09 6.62 -2.01
C VAL A 7 4.94 5.65 -2.23
N LEU A 8 5.14 4.61 -3.01
CA LEU A 8 4.12 3.63 -3.35
C LEU A 8 4.58 2.22 -3.01
N THR A 9 3.79 1.50 -2.20
CA THR A 9 4.05 0.09 -1.89
C THR A 9 3.28 -0.86 -2.80
N GLY A 10 3.86 -2.03 -3.12
CA GLY A 10 3.24 -3.02 -3.98
C GLY A 10 3.22 -2.63 -5.47
N ALA A 11 4.21 -1.87 -5.95
CA ALA A 11 4.25 -1.30 -7.30
C ALA A 11 4.74 -2.26 -8.40
N SER A 12 5.02 -3.54 -8.10
CA SER A 12 5.61 -4.45 -9.09
C SER A 12 4.60 -5.04 -10.07
N ARG A 13 3.30 -5.08 -9.74
CA ARG A 13 2.24 -5.66 -10.56
C ARG A 13 0.86 -5.11 -10.21
N GLY A 14 -0.16 -5.50 -10.99
CA GLY A 14 -1.57 -5.19 -10.76
C GLY A 14 -1.84 -3.70 -10.59
N MET A 15 -2.75 -3.34 -9.70
CA MET A 15 -3.15 -1.96 -9.45
C MET A 15 -1.98 -1.06 -9.04
N GLY A 16 -1.02 -1.58 -8.24
CA GLY A 16 0.16 -0.81 -7.84
C GLY A 16 1.05 -0.43 -9.01
N ALA A 17 1.26 -1.33 -9.98
CA ALA A 17 2.00 -1.01 -11.20
C ALA A 17 1.26 0.03 -12.04
N ALA A 18 -0.07 -0.10 -12.20
CA ALA A 18 -0.88 0.87 -12.93
C ALA A 18 -0.85 2.27 -12.29
N MET A 19 -0.92 2.34 -10.95
CA MET A 19 -0.75 3.61 -10.23
C MET A 19 0.65 4.19 -10.43
N ALA A 20 1.70 3.34 -10.34
CA ALA A 20 3.06 3.79 -10.54
C ALA A 20 3.26 4.41 -11.95
N GLU A 21 2.72 3.76 -12.98
CA GLU A 21 2.78 4.29 -14.35
C GLU A 21 2.11 5.65 -14.50
N GLN A 22 0.93 5.85 -13.88
CA GLN A 22 0.21 7.13 -13.91
C GLN A 22 0.93 8.23 -13.11
N LEU A 23 1.78 7.85 -12.16
CA LEU A 23 2.57 8.80 -11.36
C LEU A 23 3.91 9.18 -12.03
N LEU A 24 4.24 8.62 -13.20
CA LEU A 24 5.46 9.00 -13.93
C LEU A 24 5.30 10.39 -14.55
N ALA A 25 5.99 11.37 -14.00
CA ALA A 25 6.08 12.74 -14.53
C ALA A 25 7.43 13.37 -14.16
N ALA A 26 7.90 14.32 -14.94
CA ALA A 26 9.22 14.94 -14.75
C ALA A 26 9.33 15.73 -13.43
N ASP A 27 8.20 16.25 -12.92
CA ASP A 27 8.09 16.98 -11.65
C ASP A 27 7.69 16.06 -10.47
N HIS A 28 7.59 14.75 -10.68
CA HIS A 28 7.38 13.77 -9.63
C HIS A 28 8.69 13.05 -9.27
N HIS A 29 8.87 12.77 -7.99
CA HIS A 29 9.89 11.85 -7.50
C HIS A 29 9.18 10.63 -6.92
N LEU A 30 9.17 9.53 -7.67
CA LEU A 30 8.46 8.31 -7.31
C LEU A 30 9.41 7.28 -6.68
N ARG A 31 9.11 6.84 -5.45
CA ARG A 31 9.74 5.70 -4.79
C ARG A 31 8.77 4.54 -4.73
N CYS A 32 9.10 3.48 -5.46
CA CYS A 32 8.35 2.22 -5.44
C CYS A 32 8.99 1.22 -4.47
N ILE A 33 8.18 0.56 -3.64
CA ILE A 33 8.61 -0.47 -2.70
C ILE A 33 7.84 -1.75 -2.99
N ALA A 34 8.55 -2.83 -3.35
CA ALA A 34 7.95 -4.14 -3.59
C ALA A 34 9.02 -5.24 -3.44
N ARG A 35 8.62 -6.52 -3.35
CA ARG A 35 9.57 -7.64 -3.30
C ARG A 35 10.41 -7.79 -4.56
N HIS A 36 9.84 -7.43 -5.70
CA HIS A 36 10.49 -7.52 -7.01
C HIS A 36 10.43 -6.17 -7.73
N ARG A 37 11.44 -5.90 -8.54
CA ARG A 37 11.46 -4.75 -9.43
C ARG A 37 10.50 -5.00 -10.61
N ASN A 38 10.05 -3.91 -11.21
CA ASN A 38 9.26 -3.92 -12.45
C ASN A 38 10.11 -3.22 -13.53
N ASP A 39 10.72 -4.01 -14.41
CA ASP A 39 11.62 -3.50 -15.45
C ASP A 39 10.85 -2.70 -16.52
N ALA A 40 9.59 -3.06 -16.80
CA ALA A 40 8.75 -2.29 -17.70
C ALA A 40 8.47 -0.89 -17.16
N LEU A 41 8.21 -0.76 -15.83
CA LEU A 41 8.07 0.54 -15.18
C LEU A 41 9.37 1.35 -15.25
N ALA A 42 10.53 0.71 -15.08
CA ALA A 42 11.82 1.37 -15.18
C ALA A 42 12.06 1.94 -16.60
N ALA A 43 11.75 1.16 -17.64
CA ALA A 43 11.84 1.60 -19.04
C ALA A 43 10.89 2.78 -19.34
N LYS A 44 9.64 2.72 -18.86
CA LYS A 44 8.66 3.82 -19.00
C LYS A 44 9.13 5.09 -18.27
N ALA A 45 9.67 4.95 -17.05
CA ALA A 45 10.21 6.08 -16.30
C ALA A 45 11.36 6.77 -17.03
N GLN A 46 12.27 5.99 -17.60
CA GLN A 46 13.36 6.50 -18.42
C GLN A 46 12.85 7.25 -19.65
N ALA A 47 11.89 6.68 -20.38
CA ALA A 47 11.31 7.30 -21.57
C ALA A 47 10.55 8.61 -21.23
N ALA A 48 9.94 8.70 -20.05
CA ALA A 48 9.24 9.88 -19.57
C ALA A 48 10.16 10.91 -18.87
N ALA A 49 11.47 10.64 -18.76
CA ALA A 49 12.42 11.41 -17.94
C ALA A 49 11.91 11.64 -16.49
N ALA A 50 11.13 10.68 -15.97
CA ALA A 50 10.53 10.75 -14.64
C ALA A 50 11.46 10.15 -13.58
N PRO A 51 11.79 10.88 -12.50
CA PRO A 51 12.55 10.34 -11.38
C PRO A 51 11.79 9.21 -10.69
N CYS A 52 12.16 7.98 -10.98
CA CYS A 52 11.53 6.78 -10.42
C CYS A 52 12.61 5.81 -9.92
N GLU A 53 12.56 5.50 -8.64
CA GLU A 53 13.44 4.53 -8.01
C GLU A 53 12.66 3.37 -7.41
N GLN A 54 13.19 2.16 -7.56
CA GLN A 54 12.54 0.94 -7.07
C GLN A 54 13.40 0.26 -6.01
N TRP A 55 12.82 0.01 -4.84
CA TRP A 55 13.42 -0.79 -3.77
C TRP A 55 12.83 -2.19 -3.76
N ALA A 56 13.71 -3.19 -3.90
CA ALA A 56 13.37 -4.58 -3.64
C ALA A 56 13.40 -4.81 -2.12
N LEU A 57 12.23 -4.72 -1.47
CA LEU A 57 12.05 -4.92 -0.02
C LEU A 57 10.85 -5.81 0.25
N ASP A 58 11.01 -6.71 1.21
CA ASP A 58 9.90 -7.50 1.73
C ASP A 58 9.23 -6.76 2.90
N LEU A 59 7.97 -6.37 2.70
CA LEU A 59 7.17 -5.71 3.72
C LEU A 59 6.70 -6.66 4.85
N ALA A 60 6.99 -7.96 4.77
CA ALA A 60 6.92 -8.85 5.91
C ALA A 60 8.06 -8.62 6.93
N GLN A 61 9.02 -7.74 6.60
CA GLN A 61 10.03 -7.17 7.49
C GLN A 61 9.76 -5.67 7.71
N PRO A 62 8.64 -5.28 8.33
CA PRO A 62 8.13 -3.91 8.27
C PRO A 62 8.97 -2.91 9.06
N VAL A 63 9.67 -3.34 10.11
CA VAL A 63 10.54 -2.48 10.92
C VAL A 63 11.72 -1.97 10.11
N GLU A 64 12.40 -2.87 9.36
CA GLU A 64 13.51 -2.50 8.50
C GLU A 64 13.06 -1.57 7.36
N ALA A 65 11.94 -1.91 6.71
CA ALA A 65 11.37 -1.09 5.64
C ALA A 65 11.04 0.33 6.11
N ALA A 66 10.45 0.46 7.32
CA ALA A 66 10.10 1.75 7.90
C ALA A 66 11.35 2.58 8.27
N ALA A 67 12.37 1.94 8.87
CA ALA A 67 13.63 2.61 9.19
C ALA A 67 14.33 3.13 7.93
N ARG A 68 14.38 2.31 6.88
CA ARG A 68 14.96 2.69 5.59
C ARG A 68 14.20 3.85 4.94
N LEU A 69 12.86 3.82 4.98
CA LEU A 69 12.03 4.90 4.46
C LEU A 69 12.27 6.20 5.21
N GLN A 70 12.28 6.15 6.55
CA GLN A 70 12.51 7.33 7.40
C GLN A 70 13.86 7.97 7.12
N ASN A 71 14.93 7.17 7.07
CA ASN A 71 16.28 7.67 6.83
C ASN A 71 16.40 8.27 5.43
N TRP A 72 15.81 7.62 4.41
CA TRP A 72 15.84 8.14 3.05
C TRP A 72 15.09 9.47 2.91
N ILE A 73 13.86 9.58 3.43
CA ILE A 73 13.13 10.86 3.39
C ILE A 73 13.87 11.93 4.18
N GLY A 74 14.47 11.58 5.33
CA GLY A 74 15.26 12.48 6.15
C GLY A 74 16.53 13.00 5.48
N SER A 75 17.04 12.30 4.43
CA SER A 75 18.19 12.75 3.63
C SER A 75 17.81 13.67 2.47
N LEU A 76 16.52 13.85 2.19
CA LEU A 76 16.03 14.70 1.11
C LEU A 76 16.02 16.18 1.56
N ASP A 77 16.35 17.09 0.63
CA ASP A 77 16.13 18.51 0.85
C ASP A 77 14.63 18.83 0.78
N ALA A 78 14.01 19.12 1.92
CA ALA A 78 12.58 19.42 2.03
C ALA A 78 12.14 20.59 1.12
N ALA A 79 13.02 21.59 0.88
CA ALA A 79 12.72 22.74 0.05
C ALA A 79 12.58 22.39 -1.44
N ALA A 80 13.12 21.25 -1.87
CA ALA A 80 12.99 20.74 -3.24
C ALA A 80 11.59 20.14 -3.52
N TYR A 81 10.72 20.00 -2.50
CA TYR A 81 9.44 19.33 -2.64
C TYR A 81 8.26 20.24 -2.29
N ALA A 82 7.29 20.31 -3.21
CA ALA A 82 6.02 21.02 -3.01
C ALA A 82 5.03 20.22 -2.13
N GLY A 83 5.25 18.93 -1.94
CA GLY A 83 4.44 18.06 -1.09
C GLY A 83 4.90 16.61 -1.14
N ALA A 84 4.34 15.78 -0.25
CA ALA A 84 4.67 14.36 -0.14
C ALA A 84 3.41 13.50 0.02
N THR A 85 3.40 12.33 -0.62
CA THR A 85 2.30 11.37 -0.56
C THR A 85 2.85 9.96 -0.34
N LEU A 86 2.33 9.27 0.68
CA LEU A 86 2.54 7.83 0.89
C LEU A 86 1.29 7.08 0.44
N ILE A 87 1.46 6.05 -0.39
CA ILE A 87 0.39 5.16 -0.85
C ILE A 87 0.70 3.75 -0.36
N ASN A 88 -0.01 3.30 0.66
CA ASN A 88 0.05 1.94 1.18
C ASN A 88 -0.91 1.06 0.36
N ASN A 89 -0.38 0.42 -0.69
CA ASN A 89 -1.15 -0.45 -1.58
C ASN A 89 -0.78 -1.94 -1.44
N ALA A 90 0.41 -2.27 -0.97
CA ALA A 90 0.82 -3.65 -0.82
C ALA A 90 -0.16 -4.45 0.06
N ALA A 91 -0.51 -5.64 -0.39
CA ALA A 91 -1.30 -6.60 0.34
C ALA A 91 -0.82 -8.03 0.04
N ALA A 92 -1.06 -8.93 0.97
CA ALA A 92 -0.86 -10.36 0.79
C ALA A 92 -2.18 -11.09 1.07
N LEU A 93 -2.51 -12.06 0.22
CA LEU A 93 -3.55 -13.05 0.50
C LEU A 93 -2.88 -14.26 1.13
N THR A 94 -3.58 -14.88 2.08
CA THR A 94 -3.31 -16.25 2.52
C THR A 94 -4.00 -17.22 1.56
N ARG A 95 -3.85 -18.52 1.78
CA ARG A 95 -4.75 -19.52 1.21
C ARG A 95 -6.20 -19.08 1.45
N ILE A 96 -7.03 -19.19 0.43
CA ILE A 96 -8.46 -18.87 0.52
C ILE A 96 -9.18 -20.11 1.06
N GLY A 97 -9.80 -19.97 2.22
CA GLY A 97 -10.45 -21.08 2.93
C GLY A 97 -10.52 -20.83 4.44
N PRO A 98 -11.00 -21.83 5.20
CA PRO A 98 -11.03 -21.78 6.67
C PRO A 98 -9.67 -21.44 7.27
N ILE A 99 -9.67 -20.72 8.40
CA ILE A 99 -8.41 -20.22 9.00
C ILE A 99 -7.49 -21.34 9.48
N ASP A 100 -8.05 -22.45 9.92
CA ASP A 100 -7.34 -23.65 10.38
C ASP A 100 -6.68 -24.44 9.24
N ASP A 101 -7.02 -24.16 7.99
CA ASP A 101 -6.36 -24.67 6.79
C ASP A 101 -5.16 -23.79 6.34
N CYS A 102 -4.98 -22.62 6.93
CA CYS A 102 -3.90 -21.70 6.59
C CYS A 102 -2.65 -21.99 7.41
N LEU A 103 -1.47 -21.82 6.81
CA LEU A 103 -0.21 -21.91 7.55
C LEU A 103 -0.03 -20.67 8.45
N ASP A 104 0.45 -20.87 9.69
CA ASP A 104 0.74 -19.78 10.64
C ASP A 104 1.65 -18.71 10.04
N ALA A 105 2.64 -19.11 9.24
CA ALA A 105 3.55 -18.20 8.57
C ALA A 105 2.84 -17.31 7.54
N GLU A 106 1.85 -17.85 6.81
CA GLU A 106 1.03 -17.08 5.85
C GLU A 106 0.12 -16.08 6.58
N LEU A 107 -0.55 -16.53 7.67
CA LEU A 107 -1.39 -15.66 8.50
C LEU A 107 -0.58 -14.50 9.07
N SER A 108 0.60 -14.79 9.63
CA SER A 108 1.52 -13.78 10.14
C SER A 108 1.99 -12.81 9.06
N ALA A 109 2.41 -13.32 7.89
CA ALA A 109 2.86 -12.49 6.77
C ALA A 109 1.74 -11.58 6.23
N ALA A 110 0.50 -12.08 6.15
CA ALA A 110 -0.65 -11.31 5.69
C ALA A 110 -0.93 -10.11 6.62
N LEU A 111 -0.87 -10.29 7.94
CA LEU A 111 -1.03 -9.20 8.90
C LEU A 111 0.15 -8.23 8.87
N ARG A 112 1.38 -8.73 8.77
CA ARG A 112 2.57 -7.88 8.64
C ARG A 112 2.49 -6.98 7.41
N VAL A 113 2.20 -7.54 6.24
CA VAL A 113 2.14 -6.77 4.99
C VAL A 113 0.89 -5.88 4.93
N GLY A 114 -0.28 -6.39 5.41
CA GLY A 114 -1.57 -5.72 5.24
C GLY A 114 -1.91 -4.68 6.31
N LEU A 115 -1.25 -4.74 7.49
CA LEU A 115 -1.55 -3.85 8.62
C LEU A 115 -0.29 -3.28 9.28
N GLU A 116 0.66 -4.12 9.71
CA GLU A 116 1.84 -3.65 10.44
C GLU A 116 2.74 -2.75 9.55
N ALA A 117 2.99 -3.17 8.31
CA ALA A 117 3.79 -2.36 7.39
C ALA A 117 3.16 -0.99 7.10
N PRO A 118 1.87 -0.88 6.72
CA PRO A 118 1.21 0.42 6.61
C PRO A 118 1.31 1.29 7.87
N LEU A 119 1.14 0.71 9.06
CA LEU A 119 1.27 1.42 10.34
C LEU A 119 2.68 1.99 10.50
N LEU A 120 3.71 1.16 10.36
CA LEU A 120 5.10 1.56 10.59
C LEU A 120 5.61 2.50 9.49
N LEU A 121 5.28 2.25 8.21
CA LEU A 121 5.64 3.13 7.10
C LEU A 121 4.97 4.49 7.23
N THR A 122 3.70 4.54 7.65
CA THR A 122 3.01 5.81 7.90
C THR A 122 3.67 6.58 9.04
N ALA A 123 3.98 5.92 10.15
CA ALA A 123 4.68 6.55 11.26
C ALA A 123 6.06 7.10 10.85
N ALA A 124 6.82 6.34 10.07
CA ALA A 124 8.12 6.74 9.53
C ALA A 124 7.99 7.94 8.57
N PHE A 125 7.03 7.89 7.64
CA PHE A 125 6.73 8.97 6.71
C PHE A 125 6.35 10.25 7.44
N LEU A 126 5.42 10.19 8.40
CA LEU A 126 4.98 11.36 9.17
C LEU A 126 6.11 11.96 9.99
N ARG A 127 6.96 11.14 10.63
CA ARG A 127 8.14 11.64 11.35
C ARG A 127 9.12 12.38 10.43
N ALA A 128 9.45 11.76 9.29
CA ALA A 128 10.43 12.31 8.36
C ALA A 128 9.95 13.58 7.63
N THR A 129 8.64 13.72 7.41
CA THR A 129 8.05 14.88 6.73
C THR A 129 7.47 15.93 7.67
N ARG A 130 7.62 15.78 9.00
CA ARG A 130 6.99 16.66 10.00
C ARG A 130 7.33 18.14 9.79
N GLY A 131 8.56 18.46 9.45
CA GLY A 131 9.04 19.83 9.19
C GLY A 131 8.80 20.36 7.78
N TRP A 132 8.19 19.56 6.88
CA TRP A 132 7.98 20.00 5.50
C TRP A 132 6.83 21.01 5.42
N ALA A 133 7.03 22.09 4.67
CA ALA A 133 6.02 23.13 4.49
C ALA A 133 4.85 22.70 3.60
N GLY A 134 5.11 21.83 2.62
CA GLY A 134 4.11 21.36 1.68
C GLY A 134 3.09 20.38 2.28
N PRO A 135 1.95 20.16 1.60
CA PRO A 135 0.93 19.22 2.03
C PRO A 135 1.46 17.79 2.10
N LYS A 136 1.06 17.08 3.15
CA LYS A 136 1.35 15.65 3.37
C LYS A 136 0.08 14.84 3.23
N ARG A 137 0.16 13.72 2.53
CA ARG A 137 -0.99 12.83 2.27
C ARG A 137 -0.61 11.38 2.52
N VAL A 138 -1.52 10.63 3.11
CA VAL A 138 -1.42 9.17 3.24
C VAL A 138 -2.69 8.57 2.67
N LEU A 139 -2.52 7.71 1.66
CA LEU A 139 -3.59 6.92 1.07
C LEU A 139 -3.36 5.45 1.43
N ASN A 140 -4.30 4.87 2.15
CA ASN A 140 -4.33 3.45 2.46
C ASN A 140 -5.31 2.74 1.52
N ILE A 141 -4.83 1.78 0.73
CA ILE A 141 -5.71 0.97 -0.12
C ILE A 141 -6.35 -0.11 0.75
N SER A 142 -7.62 0.10 1.06
CA SER A 142 -8.45 -0.81 1.83
C SER A 142 -9.26 -1.76 0.92
N SER A 143 -10.36 -2.27 1.41
CA SER A 143 -11.26 -3.18 0.72
C SER A 143 -12.67 -3.05 1.31
N GLY A 144 -13.69 -3.46 0.58
CA GLY A 144 -15.01 -3.72 1.14
C GLY A 144 -14.96 -4.70 2.30
N LEU A 145 -13.97 -5.61 2.32
CA LEU A 145 -13.74 -6.58 3.40
C LEU A 145 -13.17 -5.96 4.69
N GLY A 146 -12.78 -4.69 4.67
CA GLY A 146 -12.53 -3.94 5.90
C GLY A 146 -13.81 -3.54 6.65
N ARG A 147 -14.97 -3.63 6.01
CA ARG A 147 -16.27 -3.22 6.53
C ARG A 147 -17.28 -4.35 6.65
N ARG A 148 -17.13 -5.41 5.86
CA ARG A 148 -17.94 -6.64 5.96
C ARG A 148 -17.01 -7.85 6.02
N ALA A 149 -17.40 -8.84 6.81
CA ALA A 149 -16.69 -10.11 6.87
C ALA A 149 -16.99 -10.96 5.61
N MET A 150 -16.07 -11.86 5.27
CA MET A 150 -16.22 -12.84 4.21
C MET A 150 -15.61 -14.16 4.67
N ALA A 151 -16.32 -15.27 4.46
CA ALA A 151 -15.82 -16.60 4.76
C ALA A 151 -14.55 -16.89 3.94
N GLY A 152 -13.62 -17.65 4.50
CA GLY A 152 -12.37 -17.99 3.83
C GLY A 152 -11.35 -16.85 3.68
N GLN A 153 -11.61 -15.66 4.30
CA GLN A 153 -10.78 -14.46 4.18
C GLN A 153 -10.47 -13.79 5.53
N ALA A 154 -10.44 -14.57 6.62
CA ALA A 154 -10.35 -14.03 7.99
C ALA A 154 -9.14 -13.10 8.19
N SER A 155 -7.93 -13.50 7.78
CA SER A 155 -6.70 -12.70 7.90
C SER A 155 -6.75 -11.41 7.09
N TYR A 156 -7.28 -11.48 5.87
CA TYR A 156 -7.42 -10.32 4.99
C TYR A 156 -8.46 -9.34 5.53
N CYS A 157 -9.62 -9.83 5.99
CA CYS A 157 -10.65 -9.01 6.65
C CYS A 157 -10.08 -8.31 7.88
N ALA A 158 -9.34 -9.03 8.74
CA ALA A 158 -8.72 -8.46 9.93
C ALA A 158 -7.71 -7.35 9.59
N ALA A 159 -6.84 -7.59 8.59
CA ALA A 159 -5.88 -6.58 8.13
C ALA A 159 -6.57 -5.33 7.59
N LYS A 160 -7.60 -5.47 6.75
CA LYS A 160 -8.29 -4.34 6.13
C LYS A 160 -9.20 -3.58 7.11
N ALA A 161 -9.85 -4.27 8.05
CA ALA A 161 -10.60 -3.62 9.12
C ALA A 161 -9.68 -2.85 10.07
N GLY A 162 -8.54 -3.44 10.45
CA GLY A 162 -7.50 -2.77 11.23
C GLY A 162 -6.94 -1.53 10.50
N LEU A 163 -6.68 -1.64 9.19
CA LEU A 163 -6.20 -0.53 8.36
C LEU A 163 -7.20 0.62 8.28
N ASP A 164 -8.50 0.32 8.11
CA ASP A 164 -9.56 1.33 8.09
C ASP A 164 -9.67 2.05 9.44
N HIS A 165 -9.58 1.30 10.56
CA HIS A 165 -9.63 1.90 11.89
C HIS A 165 -8.39 2.72 12.21
N LEU A 166 -7.19 2.21 11.89
CA LEU A 166 -5.92 2.94 11.96
C LEU A 166 -6.00 4.26 11.20
N THR A 167 -6.54 4.23 9.98
CA THR A 167 -6.69 5.44 9.15
C THR A 167 -7.53 6.50 9.83
N ARG A 168 -8.65 6.11 10.46
CA ARG A 168 -9.52 7.05 11.21
C ARG A 168 -8.81 7.65 12.41
N ALA A 169 -8.10 6.82 13.20
CA ALA A 169 -7.34 7.30 14.35
C ALA A 169 -6.25 8.30 13.94
N LEU A 170 -5.45 7.96 12.91
CA LEU A 170 -4.41 8.85 12.40
C LEU A 170 -4.97 10.16 11.82
N ALA A 171 -6.15 10.12 11.17
CA ALA A 171 -6.78 11.33 10.66
C ALA A 171 -7.19 12.28 11.80
N LEU A 172 -7.65 11.74 12.94
CA LEU A 172 -7.95 12.53 14.15
C LEU A 172 -6.68 13.13 14.76
N ASP A 173 -5.60 12.32 14.87
CA ASP A 173 -4.32 12.80 15.41
C ASP A 173 -3.72 13.93 14.55
N GLU A 174 -3.73 13.76 13.25
CA GLU A 174 -3.16 14.75 12.32
C GLU A 174 -4.05 16.01 12.19
N ALA A 175 -5.36 15.91 12.41
CA ALA A 175 -6.26 17.06 12.45
C ALA A 175 -5.95 18.02 13.59
N GLN A 176 -5.34 17.54 14.69
CA GLN A 176 -4.92 18.36 15.84
C GLN A 176 -3.59 19.09 15.61
N ARG A 177 -2.92 18.86 14.48
CA ARG A 177 -1.57 19.38 14.23
C ARG A 177 -1.58 20.53 13.24
N PRO A 178 -0.82 21.59 13.46
CA PRO A 178 -0.53 22.58 12.42
C PRO A 178 0.08 21.86 11.21
N PHE A 179 -0.52 22.05 10.04
CA PHE A 179 -0.07 21.40 8.80
C PHE A 179 -0.04 19.85 8.86
N GLY A 180 -0.96 19.26 9.63
CA GLY A 180 -1.09 17.80 9.73
C GLY A 180 -1.39 17.14 8.37
N ALA A 181 -1.03 15.88 8.23
CA ALA A 181 -1.27 15.12 7.02
C ALA A 181 -2.76 14.83 6.81
N LYS A 182 -3.18 14.78 5.54
CA LYS A 182 -4.50 14.20 5.18
C LYS A 182 -4.33 12.69 5.05
N VAL A 183 -5.06 11.93 5.88
CA VAL A 183 -5.00 10.47 5.93
C VAL A 183 -6.35 9.91 5.55
N VAL A 184 -6.38 9.08 4.50
CA VAL A 184 -7.62 8.49 3.97
C VAL A 184 -7.42 7.01 3.64
N SER A 185 -8.51 6.22 3.71
CA SER A 185 -8.56 4.87 3.16
C SER A 185 -9.56 4.79 2.01
N LEU A 186 -9.21 4.04 0.98
CA LEU A 186 -10.01 3.83 -0.23
C LEU A 186 -10.22 2.34 -0.44
N ALA A 187 -11.47 1.92 -0.55
CA ALA A 187 -11.84 0.60 -1.08
C ALA A 187 -12.10 0.76 -2.59
N PRO A 188 -11.19 0.29 -3.46
CA PRO A 188 -11.25 0.59 -4.91
C PRO A 188 -12.31 -0.22 -5.66
N GLY A 189 -13.02 -1.12 -4.99
CA GLY A 189 -13.90 -2.10 -5.63
C GLY A 189 -13.12 -3.32 -6.12
N VAL A 190 -13.72 -4.06 -7.05
CA VAL A 190 -13.10 -5.22 -7.69
C VAL A 190 -12.25 -4.73 -8.86
N ILE A 191 -10.97 -5.10 -8.83
CA ILE A 191 -10.00 -4.72 -9.87
C ILE A 191 -9.51 -5.99 -10.54
N ASP A 192 -9.48 -6.02 -11.86
CA ASP A 192 -8.96 -7.16 -12.65
C ASP A 192 -7.45 -7.27 -12.48
N THR A 193 -7.04 -8.19 -11.60
CA THR A 193 -5.65 -8.44 -11.20
C THR A 193 -5.46 -9.93 -10.87
N ASP A 194 -4.21 -10.37 -10.68
CA ASP A 194 -3.90 -11.72 -10.19
C ASP A 194 -4.62 -12.06 -8.88
N MET A 195 -4.94 -11.05 -8.05
CA MET A 195 -5.73 -11.25 -6.83
C MET A 195 -7.16 -11.70 -7.16
N GLN A 196 -7.79 -11.12 -8.18
CA GLN A 196 -9.10 -11.54 -8.67
C GLN A 196 -9.04 -12.97 -9.24
N VAL A 197 -7.98 -13.30 -9.98
CA VAL A 197 -7.76 -14.65 -10.48
C VAL A 197 -7.67 -15.65 -9.32
N ALA A 198 -6.91 -15.32 -8.27
CA ALA A 198 -6.77 -16.16 -7.09
C ALA A 198 -8.12 -16.38 -6.37
N LEU A 199 -8.94 -15.33 -6.23
CA LEU A 199 -10.28 -15.42 -5.63
C LEU A 199 -11.20 -16.33 -6.44
N CYS A 200 -11.17 -16.24 -7.76
CA CYS A 200 -11.92 -17.13 -8.63
C CYS A 200 -11.44 -18.60 -8.56
N ALA A 201 -10.17 -18.86 -8.26
CA ALA A 201 -9.58 -20.19 -8.14
C ALA A 201 -9.77 -20.85 -6.76
N GLY A 202 -10.35 -20.15 -5.77
CA GLY A 202 -10.61 -20.68 -4.43
C GLY A 202 -11.55 -21.91 -4.48
N ASP A 203 -11.41 -22.81 -3.49
CA ASP A 203 -12.31 -23.97 -3.37
C ASP A 203 -13.70 -23.50 -2.88
N PRO A 204 -14.79 -23.76 -3.63
CA PRO A 204 -16.15 -23.37 -3.22
C PRO A 204 -16.56 -23.94 -1.86
N ALA A 205 -16.02 -25.09 -1.45
CA ALA A 205 -16.35 -25.69 -0.15
C ALA A 205 -15.85 -24.84 1.02
N GLY A 206 -14.70 -24.18 0.87
CA GLY A 206 -14.12 -23.28 1.89
C GLY A 206 -14.33 -21.79 1.60
N PHE A 207 -14.90 -21.45 0.43
CA PHE A 207 -15.12 -20.08 -0.03
C PHE A 207 -16.48 -19.93 -0.74
N PRO A 208 -17.58 -19.86 -0.01
CA PRO A 208 -18.93 -19.85 -0.59
C PRO A 208 -19.20 -18.69 -1.56
N GLU A 209 -18.53 -17.53 -1.36
CA GLU A 209 -18.68 -16.37 -2.23
C GLU A 209 -17.88 -16.44 -3.54
N GLN A 210 -17.16 -17.53 -3.83
CA GLN A 210 -16.38 -17.71 -5.06
C GLN A 210 -17.21 -17.40 -6.32
N ALA A 211 -18.44 -17.89 -6.41
CA ALA A 211 -19.31 -17.68 -7.56
C ALA A 211 -19.59 -16.19 -7.84
N HIS A 212 -19.66 -15.36 -6.79
CA HIS A 212 -19.84 -13.93 -6.95
C HIS A 212 -18.67 -13.26 -7.68
N PHE A 213 -17.42 -13.72 -7.46
CA PHE A 213 -16.25 -13.16 -8.12
C PHE A 213 -16.18 -13.52 -9.60
N PHE A 214 -16.76 -14.65 -10.03
CA PHE A 214 -16.90 -14.96 -11.45
C PHE A 214 -17.86 -14.03 -12.18
N SER A 215 -18.92 -13.58 -11.54
CA SER A 215 -19.91 -12.69 -12.16
C SER A 215 -19.41 -11.24 -12.30
N LEU A 216 -18.24 -10.92 -11.73
CA LEU A 216 -17.62 -9.59 -11.79
C LEU A 216 -16.52 -9.48 -12.87
N LYS A 217 -16.32 -10.55 -13.65
CA LYS A 217 -15.48 -10.53 -14.85
C LYS A 217 -16.30 -10.12 -16.05
#